data_5fc669a23a622804eaa40a8ea678026d
#
_entry.id   5fc669a23a622804eaa40a8ea678026d
#
_cell.length_a   1.000
_cell.length_b   1.000
_cell.length_c   1.000
_cell.angle_alpha   90.00
_cell.angle_beta   90.00
_cell.angle_gamma   90.00
#
_symmetry.space_group_name_H-M   'P 1'
#
loop_
_entity.id
_entity.type
_entity.pdbx_description
1 polymer ?
#
loop_
_entity_poly.entity_id
_entity_poly.type
_entity_poly.pdbx_seq_one_letter_code
_entity_poly.pdbx_strand_id
1 'polypeptide(L)'
;NDDGSKTLTQATKEGVNLSNNNDEGDDFGDCRDLDHKSANVQKVVKAYLKFLKEDLGYIGFRYDMVKGYAGKFTGIYNTAAKPGFSVGEYWDGNVATVKAWINATKVNGVPTSAAFDFPVRYAVRDLIASKWSNRAKDGLISDATYRQYAVSFVENHDTEYRPSTEQQDPIRKDTLAANAYILASCGTPCVFYKHWQAYPTDIKMMINARHIAGITNTSNTTFNVYVGSQCNVLKT
;
A
#
# COMPACT_ATOMS: atom_id res chain seq x y z
N ASN A 1 -8.73 19.12 9.47
CA ASN A 1 -7.44 19.75 9.63
C ASN A 1 -6.88 19.42 11.00
N ASP A 2 -5.73 18.84 11.06
CA ASP A 2 -5.22 18.09 12.19
C ASP A 2 -4.87 18.99 13.38
N ASP A 3 -4.45 20.23 13.14
CA ASP A 3 -4.22 21.21 14.21
C ASP A 3 -5.51 21.91 14.71
N GLY A 4 -6.63 21.63 14.07
CA GLY A 4 -7.94 22.21 14.40
C GLY A 4 -8.10 23.70 14.12
N SER A 5 -7.03 24.47 14.11
CA SER A 5 -7.09 25.93 14.05
C SER A 5 -7.69 26.48 12.75
N LYS A 6 -7.20 26.00 11.60
CA LYS A 6 -7.71 26.41 10.29
C LYS A 6 -9.12 25.85 10.04
N THR A 7 -9.39 24.63 10.49
CA THR A 7 -10.70 23.99 10.39
C THR A 7 -11.73 24.72 11.22
N LEU A 8 -11.38 25.11 12.46
CA LEU A 8 -12.26 25.90 13.33
C LEU A 8 -12.56 27.27 12.71
N THR A 9 -11.55 27.96 12.14
CA THR A 9 -11.75 29.23 11.45
C THR A 9 -12.72 29.10 10.28
N GLN A 10 -12.63 28.03 9.49
CA GLN A 10 -13.51 27.79 8.36
C GLN A 10 -14.94 27.44 8.84
N ALA A 11 -15.05 26.57 9.84
CA ALA A 11 -16.34 26.22 10.44
C ALA A 11 -17.07 27.47 10.98
N THR A 12 -16.33 28.36 11.64
CA THR A 12 -16.87 29.62 12.15
C THR A 12 -17.40 30.51 11.02
N LYS A 13 -16.67 30.61 9.89
CA LYS A 13 -17.11 31.39 8.72
C LYS A 13 -18.37 30.80 8.08
N GLU A 14 -18.51 29.49 8.08
CA GLU A 14 -19.64 28.78 7.48
C GLU A 14 -20.81 28.59 8.46
N GLY A 15 -20.66 29.01 9.72
CA GLY A 15 -21.69 28.88 10.76
C GLY A 15 -22.01 27.41 11.12
N VAL A 16 -21.02 26.50 10.97
CA VAL A 16 -21.15 25.08 11.29
C VAL A 16 -20.29 24.68 12.48
N ASN A 17 -20.71 23.68 13.21
CA ASN A 17 -19.94 23.12 14.31
C ASN A 17 -19.03 21.98 13.82
N LEU A 18 -17.84 21.89 14.39
CA LEU A 18 -16.99 20.73 14.23
C LEU A 18 -17.58 19.51 14.96
N SER A 19 -17.24 18.32 14.51
CA SER A 19 -17.55 17.10 15.22
C SER A 19 -16.89 17.09 16.62
N ASN A 20 -17.59 16.52 17.59
CA ASN A 20 -17.03 16.27 18.93
C ASN A 20 -16.43 14.85 19.07
N ASN A 21 -16.39 14.08 18.00
CA ASN A 21 -15.76 12.76 18.03
C ASN A 21 -14.24 12.92 18.10
N ASN A 22 -13.60 12.07 18.90
CA ASN A 22 -12.14 11.98 18.91
C ASN A 22 -11.64 11.47 17.56
N ASP A 23 -10.55 12.02 17.12
CA ASP A 23 -9.77 11.48 16.03
C ASP A 23 -9.37 10.01 16.28
N GLU A 24 -9.23 9.23 15.22
CA GLU A 24 -8.88 7.81 15.29
C GLU A 24 -7.65 7.46 14.42
N GLY A 25 -6.89 8.45 13.97
CA GLY A 25 -5.78 8.26 13.07
C GLY A 25 -4.58 9.16 13.33
N ASP A 26 -3.65 9.12 12.41
CA ASP A 26 -2.49 10.02 12.39
C ASP A 26 -2.89 11.35 11.75
N ASP A 27 -2.46 12.45 12.34
CA ASP A 27 -2.67 13.79 11.82
C ASP A 27 -1.84 14.07 10.55
N PHE A 28 -2.43 14.81 9.62
CA PHE A 28 -1.73 15.36 8.46
C PHE A 28 -2.12 16.83 8.22
N GLY A 29 -1.24 17.74 8.62
CA GLY A 29 -1.49 19.18 8.75
C GLY A 29 -2.01 19.92 7.51
N ASP A 30 -1.91 19.32 6.32
CA ASP A 30 -2.36 19.93 5.07
C ASP A 30 -3.74 19.45 4.59
N CYS A 31 -4.32 18.44 5.25
CA CYS A 31 -5.62 17.88 4.90
C CYS A 31 -6.64 18.07 6.02
N ARG A 32 -7.91 18.19 5.63
CA ARG A 32 -9.02 18.10 6.58
C ARG A 32 -9.29 16.63 6.87
N ASP A 33 -9.35 16.31 8.14
CA ASP A 33 -9.76 15.00 8.56
C ASP A 33 -11.29 14.83 8.46
N LEU A 34 -11.70 13.66 8.00
CA LEU A 34 -13.12 13.31 7.91
C LEU A 34 -13.51 12.51 9.15
N ASP A 35 -14.53 12.98 9.86
CA ASP A 35 -15.11 12.22 10.97
C ASP A 35 -15.80 10.94 10.47
N HIS A 36 -15.06 9.86 10.36
CA HIS A 36 -15.56 8.55 9.94
C HIS A 36 -16.56 7.92 10.94
N LYS A 37 -16.68 8.44 12.17
CA LYS A 37 -17.73 8.05 13.13
C LYS A 37 -19.09 8.68 12.76
N SER A 38 -19.09 9.76 12.00
CA SER A 38 -20.30 10.41 11.52
C SER A 38 -21.08 9.52 10.55
N ALA A 39 -22.36 9.30 10.85
CA ALA A 39 -23.25 8.56 9.95
C ALA A 39 -23.38 9.24 8.58
N ASN A 40 -23.31 10.57 8.54
CA ASN A 40 -23.35 11.34 7.29
C ASN A 40 -22.09 11.10 6.44
N VAL A 41 -20.90 11.17 7.03
CA VAL A 41 -19.64 10.88 6.33
C VAL A 41 -19.67 9.44 5.78
N GLN A 42 -20.02 8.45 6.60
CA GLN A 42 -20.15 7.07 6.14
C GLN A 42 -21.16 6.91 5.00
N LYS A 43 -22.30 7.58 5.06
CA LYS A 43 -23.32 7.56 4.00
C LYS A 43 -22.75 8.10 2.69
N VAL A 44 -22.08 9.25 2.74
CA VAL A 44 -21.51 9.89 1.55
C VAL A 44 -20.40 9.04 0.95
N VAL A 45 -19.45 8.55 1.76
CA VAL A 45 -18.35 7.69 1.27
C VAL A 45 -18.89 6.40 0.65
N LYS A 46 -19.87 5.73 1.29
CA LYS A 46 -20.50 4.53 0.72
C LYS A 46 -21.19 4.81 -0.61
N ALA A 47 -21.90 5.94 -0.73
CA ALA A 47 -22.54 6.34 -1.98
C ALA A 47 -21.51 6.62 -3.07
N TYR A 48 -20.43 7.34 -2.75
CA TYR A 48 -19.33 7.62 -3.67
C TYR A 48 -18.65 6.35 -4.18
N LEU A 49 -18.32 5.41 -3.32
CA LEU A 49 -17.70 4.15 -3.74
C LEU A 49 -18.62 3.29 -4.60
N LYS A 50 -19.92 3.28 -4.32
CA LYS A 50 -20.91 2.62 -5.19
C LYS A 50 -20.98 3.28 -6.56
N PHE A 51 -21.03 4.60 -6.61
CA PHE A 51 -20.99 5.35 -7.87
C PHE A 51 -19.75 5.03 -8.69
N LEU A 52 -18.57 5.01 -8.07
CA LEU A 52 -17.33 4.63 -8.75
C LEU A 52 -17.44 3.22 -9.36
N LYS A 53 -18.03 2.28 -8.64
CA LYS A 53 -18.13 0.89 -9.09
C LYS A 53 -19.26 0.67 -10.10
N GLU A 54 -20.45 1.15 -9.80
CA GLU A 54 -21.68 0.82 -10.52
C GLU A 54 -21.85 1.70 -11.76
N ASP A 55 -21.54 2.99 -11.66
CA ASP A 55 -21.72 3.95 -12.75
C ASP A 55 -20.44 4.11 -13.59
N LEU A 56 -19.26 4.12 -12.98
CA LEU A 56 -17.99 4.32 -13.68
C LEU A 56 -17.24 3.02 -13.99
N GLY A 57 -17.67 1.88 -13.46
CA GLY A 57 -17.14 0.56 -13.79
C GLY A 57 -15.81 0.22 -13.13
N TYR A 58 -15.39 0.93 -12.08
CA TYR A 58 -14.18 0.56 -11.32
C TYR A 58 -14.38 -0.75 -10.59
N ILE A 59 -13.42 -1.67 -10.70
CA ILE A 59 -13.50 -3.01 -10.09
C ILE A 59 -12.84 -3.10 -8.71
N GLY A 60 -11.99 -2.12 -8.36
CA GLY A 60 -11.26 -2.11 -7.08
C GLY A 60 -10.91 -0.71 -6.64
N PHE A 61 -10.43 -0.58 -5.39
CA PHE A 61 -10.09 0.71 -4.80
C PHE A 61 -8.70 0.69 -4.16
N ARG A 62 -7.96 1.79 -4.35
CA ARG A 62 -6.87 2.20 -3.48
C ARG A 62 -7.42 3.22 -2.49
N TYR A 63 -7.30 2.91 -1.22
CA TYR A 63 -7.57 3.86 -0.15
C TYR A 63 -6.28 4.61 0.19
N ASP A 64 -6.33 5.91 0.01
CA ASP A 64 -5.24 6.83 0.26
C ASP A 64 -5.11 7.13 1.76
N MET A 65 -3.87 7.34 2.25
CA MET A 65 -3.56 7.82 3.61
C MET A 65 -4.38 7.14 4.72
N VAL A 66 -4.46 5.81 4.69
CA VAL A 66 -5.31 5.05 5.63
C VAL A 66 -4.80 5.04 7.08
N LYS A 67 -3.67 5.67 7.38
CA LYS A 67 -3.25 5.98 8.75
C LYS A 67 -4.11 7.06 9.40
N GLY A 68 -4.75 7.92 8.59
CA GLY A 68 -5.60 9.00 9.05
C GLY A 68 -6.95 8.57 9.63
N TYR A 69 -7.29 7.28 9.63
CA TYR A 69 -8.53 6.79 10.24
C TYR A 69 -8.47 5.31 10.58
N ALA A 70 -9.32 4.86 11.51
CA ALA A 70 -9.32 3.48 11.95
C ALA A 70 -9.70 2.49 10.83
N GLY A 71 -8.92 1.42 10.66
CA GLY A 71 -9.08 0.43 9.59
C GLY A 71 -10.47 -0.22 9.52
N LYS A 72 -11.22 -0.25 10.62
CA LYS A 72 -12.62 -0.74 10.66
C LYS A 72 -13.54 -0.02 9.65
N PHE A 73 -13.28 1.26 9.36
CA PHE A 73 -14.07 2.01 8.38
C PHE A 73 -13.81 1.55 6.95
N THR A 74 -12.57 1.20 6.62
CA THR A 74 -12.28 0.51 5.35
C THR A 74 -13.10 -0.78 5.23
N GLY A 75 -13.20 -1.56 6.31
CA GLY A 75 -14.05 -2.75 6.37
C GLY A 75 -15.52 -2.45 6.09
N ILE A 76 -16.06 -1.41 6.71
CA ILE A 76 -17.44 -0.93 6.51
C ILE A 76 -17.68 -0.51 5.05
N TYR A 77 -16.75 0.21 4.46
CA TYR A 77 -16.84 0.71 3.10
C TYR A 77 -16.74 -0.41 2.07
N ASN A 78 -15.81 -1.34 2.25
CA ASN A 78 -15.67 -2.52 1.41
C ASN A 78 -16.90 -3.44 1.48
N THR A 79 -17.50 -3.58 2.65
CA THR A 79 -18.77 -4.33 2.80
C THR A 79 -19.90 -3.68 1.99
N ALA A 80 -19.96 -2.36 1.97
CA ALA A 80 -21.01 -1.64 1.24
C ALA A 80 -20.81 -1.65 -0.27
N ALA A 81 -19.58 -1.43 -0.76
CA ALA A 81 -19.26 -1.32 -2.17
C ALA A 81 -18.89 -2.65 -2.83
N LYS A 82 -18.44 -3.64 -2.05
CA LYS A 82 -18.02 -4.98 -2.52
C LYS A 82 -17.05 -4.91 -3.70
N PRO A 83 -15.88 -4.26 -3.55
CA PRO A 83 -14.89 -4.21 -4.62
C PRO A 83 -14.33 -5.61 -4.90
N GLY A 84 -13.91 -5.85 -6.15
CA GLY A 84 -13.17 -7.06 -6.51
C GLY A 84 -11.75 -7.09 -5.93
N PHE A 85 -11.19 -5.91 -5.65
CA PHE A 85 -9.89 -5.74 -4.99
C PHE A 85 -9.87 -4.46 -4.15
N SER A 86 -9.17 -4.49 -3.01
CA SER A 86 -8.96 -3.33 -2.16
C SER A 86 -7.55 -3.32 -1.64
N VAL A 87 -6.91 -2.15 -1.67
CA VAL A 87 -5.58 -1.94 -1.09
C VAL A 87 -5.54 -0.60 -0.36
N GLY A 88 -4.96 -0.59 0.84
CA GLY A 88 -4.75 0.62 1.62
C GLY A 88 -3.30 1.07 1.60
N GLU A 89 -3.10 2.37 1.57
CA GLU A 89 -1.81 2.99 1.74
C GLU A 89 -1.54 3.24 3.22
N TYR A 90 -1.13 2.19 3.92
CA TYR A 90 -0.63 2.31 5.29
C TYR A 90 0.88 2.53 5.25
N TRP A 91 1.30 3.79 5.19
CA TRP A 91 2.72 4.14 5.02
C TRP A 91 3.50 3.93 6.31
N ASP A 92 4.01 2.73 6.50
CA ASP A 92 4.81 2.38 7.66
C ASP A 92 5.83 1.27 7.32
N GLY A 93 7.06 1.42 7.81
CA GLY A 93 8.11 0.40 7.66
C GLY A 93 7.99 -0.76 8.65
N ASN A 94 7.12 -0.66 9.66
CA ASN A 94 6.93 -1.71 10.66
C ASN A 94 5.87 -2.72 10.21
N VAL A 95 6.31 -3.95 9.99
CA VAL A 95 5.42 -5.07 9.56
C VAL A 95 4.26 -5.28 10.55
N ALA A 96 4.51 -5.14 11.84
CA ALA A 96 3.47 -5.38 12.85
C ALA A 96 2.34 -4.35 12.79
N THR A 97 2.65 -3.08 12.56
CA THR A 97 1.65 -2.01 12.40
C THR A 97 0.82 -2.19 11.14
N VAL A 98 1.46 -2.54 10.01
CA VAL A 98 0.74 -2.83 8.75
C VAL A 98 -0.20 -4.03 8.92
N LYS A 99 0.26 -5.11 9.58
CA LYS A 99 -0.59 -6.26 9.92
C LYS A 99 -1.76 -5.89 10.83
N ALA A 100 -1.51 -5.04 11.81
CA ALA A 100 -2.56 -4.55 12.71
C ALA A 100 -3.65 -3.81 11.94
N TRP A 101 -3.27 -2.94 10.99
CA TRP A 101 -4.22 -2.26 10.13
C TRP A 101 -5.02 -3.24 9.25
N ILE A 102 -4.37 -4.22 8.61
CA ILE A 102 -5.06 -5.27 7.83
C ILE A 102 -6.09 -5.98 8.71
N ASN A 103 -5.70 -6.34 9.94
CA ASN A 103 -6.62 -6.98 10.90
C ASN A 103 -7.78 -6.06 11.30
N ALA A 104 -7.56 -4.76 11.40
CA ALA A 104 -8.60 -3.79 11.72
C ALA A 104 -9.65 -3.67 10.60
N THR A 105 -9.33 -4.05 9.34
CA THR A 105 -10.29 -4.06 8.23
C THR A 105 -11.22 -5.28 8.23
N LYS A 106 -11.06 -6.20 9.19
CA LYS A 106 -11.84 -7.46 9.23
C LYS A 106 -13.34 -7.23 9.36
N VAL A 107 -14.07 -7.97 8.55
CA VAL A 107 -15.53 -8.15 8.68
C VAL A 107 -15.80 -9.64 8.78
N ASN A 108 -16.54 -10.05 9.78
CA ASN A 108 -16.80 -11.48 10.08
C ASN A 108 -15.50 -12.31 10.17
N GLY A 109 -14.45 -11.73 10.76
CA GLY A 109 -13.16 -12.40 10.96
C GLY A 109 -12.20 -12.40 9.75
N VAL A 110 -12.65 -11.93 8.58
CA VAL A 110 -11.87 -11.94 7.33
C VAL A 110 -11.41 -10.51 6.98
N PRO A 111 -10.10 -10.27 6.75
CA PRO A 111 -9.62 -8.99 6.24
C PRO A 111 -10.27 -8.65 4.90
N THR A 112 -10.70 -7.41 4.73
CA THR A 112 -11.37 -6.94 3.52
C THR A 112 -10.48 -6.09 2.62
N SER A 113 -9.26 -5.79 3.06
CA SER A 113 -8.29 -5.01 2.29
C SER A 113 -6.89 -5.60 2.41
N ALA A 114 -6.17 -5.57 1.30
CA ALA A 114 -4.72 -5.68 1.25
C ALA A 114 -4.08 -4.35 1.68
N ALA A 115 -2.76 -4.34 1.88
CA ALA A 115 -1.98 -3.13 2.10
C ALA A 115 -0.77 -3.09 1.17
N PHE A 116 -0.33 -1.89 0.80
CA PHE A 116 0.99 -1.72 0.19
C PHE A 116 2.07 -2.15 1.19
N ASP A 117 2.96 -3.03 0.73
CA ASP A 117 4.02 -3.61 1.56
C ASP A 117 5.22 -2.63 1.63
N PHE A 118 5.03 -1.51 2.34
CA PHE A 118 6.11 -0.56 2.60
C PHE A 118 7.31 -1.20 3.29
N PRO A 119 7.13 -2.14 4.26
CA PRO A 119 8.26 -2.87 4.83
C PRO A 119 9.14 -3.54 3.78
N VAL A 120 8.57 -4.26 2.80
CA VAL A 120 9.38 -4.88 1.75
C VAL A 120 10.01 -3.86 0.83
N ARG A 121 9.35 -2.75 0.55
CA ARG A 121 9.91 -1.64 -0.23
C ARG A 121 11.18 -1.10 0.43
N TYR A 122 11.14 -0.85 1.75
CA TYR A 122 12.32 -0.41 2.50
C TYR A 122 13.41 -1.48 2.54
N ALA A 123 13.05 -2.74 2.74
CA ALA A 123 13.99 -3.85 2.72
C ALA A 123 14.70 -3.97 1.35
N VAL A 124 14.00 -3.79 0.25
CA VAL A 124 14.58 -3.78 -1.12
C VAL A 124 15.49 -2.56 -1.32
N ARG A 125 15.09 -1.38 -0.86
CA ARG A 125 15.94 -0.18 -0.88
C ARG A 125 17.26 -0.42 -0.15
N ASP A 126 17.21 -0.97 1.05
CA ASP A 126 18.39 -1.23 1.87
C ASP A 126 19.28 -2.32 1.24
N LEU A 127 18.67 -3.30 0.58
CA LEU A 127 19.37 -4.33 -0.21
C LEU A 127 20.17 -3.71 -1.36
N ILE A 128 19.57 -2.76 -2.09
CA ILE A 128 20.22 -2.01 -3.17
C ILE A 128 21.35 -1.12 -2.62
N ALA A 129 21.12 -0.47 -1.49
CA ALA A 129 22.11 0.42 -0.88
C ALA A 129 23.33 -0.34 -0.34
N SER A 130 23.14 -1.56 0.14
CA SER A 130 24.21 -2.40 0.69
C SER A 130 24.80 -3.36 -0.37
N LYS A 131 24.36 -4.59 -0.37
CA LYS A 131 24.76 -5.63 -1.32
C LYS A 131 23.59 -6.59 -1.50
N TRP A 132 23.35 -7.03 -2.73
CA TRP A 132 22.31 -8.00 -3.06
C TRP A 132 22.47 -9.36 -2.36
N SER A 133 23.58 -9.61 -1.69
CA SER A 133 23.77 -10.76 -0.79
C SER A 133 23.00 -10.67 0.52
N ASN A 134 22.56 -9.50 0.94
CA ASN A 134 21.74 -9.35 2.14
C ASN A 134 20.29 -9.77 1.82
N ARG A 135 19.61 -10.34 2.81
CA ARG A 135 18.25 -10.87 2.62
C ARG A 135 17.23 -9.77 2.83
N ALA A 136 16.52 -9.40 1.79
CA ALA A 136 15.34 -8.55 1.91
C ALA A 136 14.10 -9.43 2.20
N LYS A 137 13.85 -9.76 3.44
CA LYS A 137 12.72 -10.62 3.84
C LYS A 137 11.71 -9.94 4.78
N ASP A 138 11.94 -8.69 5.13
CA ASP A 138 11.10 -8.00 6.10
C ASP A 138 9.94 -7.34 5.37
N GLY A 139 8.77 -7.99 5.42
CA GLY A 139 7.56 -7.52 4.78
C GLY A 139 6.40 -8.50 4.98
N LEU A 140 5.23 -8.12 4.51
CA LEU A 140 4.05 -8.99 4.54
C LEU A 140 4.28 -10.27 3.72
N ILE A 141 5.08 -10.18 2.64
CA ILE A 141 5.42 -11.33 1.78
C ILE A 141 6.15 -12.44 2.54
N SER A 142 6.83 -12.13 3.64
CA SER A 142 7.56 -13.11 4.46
C SER A 142 6.67 -13.89 5.42
N ASP A 143 5.42 -13.50 5.58
CA ASP A 143 4.47 -14.13 6.50
C ASP A 143 3.43 -14.95 5.76
N ALA A 144 3.34 -16.25 6.10
CA ALA A 144 2.43 -17.18 5.44
C ALA A 144 0.96 -16.76 5.50
N THR A 145 0.56 -16.06 6.56
CA THR A 145 -0.82 -15.59 6.74
C THR A 145 -1.09 -14.30 5.96
N TYR A 146 -0.10 -13.40 5.91
CA TYR A 146 -0.30 -12.04 5.39
C TYR A 146 0.17 -11.85 3.95
N ARG A 147 0.96 -12.76 3.37
CA ARG A 147 1.44 -12.65 1.98
C ARG A 147 0.35 -12.45 0.94
N GLN A 148 -0.83 -13.01 1.17
CA GLN A 148 -1.98 -12.85 0.29
C GLN A 148 -2.55 -11.43 0.29
N TYR A 149 -2.29 -10.66 1.33
CA TYR A 149 -2.69 -9.26 1.48
C TYR A 149 -1.55 -8.28 1.18
N ALA A 150 -0.40 -8.78 0.75
CA ALA A 150 0.74 -7.95 0.40
C ALA A 150 0.62 -7.41 -1.01
N VAL A 151 0.64 -6.09 -1.18
CA VAL A 151 0.86 -5.43 -2.48
C VAL A 151 2.29 -4.90 -2.49
N SER A 152 3.20 -5.71 -3.05
CA SER A 152 4.61 -5.35 -3.11
C SER A 152 4.88 -4.36 -4.23
N PHE A 153 5.75 -3.38 -3.99
CA PHE A 153 6.12 -2.36 -4.97
C PHE A 153 7.56 -1.90 -4.76
N VAL A 154 8.16 -1.36 -5.79
CA VAL A 154 9.51 -0.81 -5.76
C VAL A 154 9.46 0.71 -5.52
N GLU A 155 8.65 1.38 -6.29
CA GLU A 155 8.50 2.83 -6.30
C GLU A 155 7.05 3.21 -6.56
N ASN A 156 6.65 4.41 -6.14
CA ASN A 156 5.38 5.02 -6.47
C ASN A 156 5.55 6.53 -6.75
N HIS A 157 4.46 7.23 -6.99
CA HIS A 157 4.47 8.67 -7.29
C HIS A 157 4.92 9.55 -6.11
N ASP A 158 4.89 9.05 -4.88
CA ASP A 158 5.34 9.78 -3.69
C ASP A 158 6.79 9.48 -3.31
N THR A 159 7.29 8.27 -3.64
CA THR A 159 8.65 7.85 -3.33
C THR A 159 9.63 8.07 -4.48
N GLU A 160 9.14 8.40 -5.68
CA GLU A 160 9.98 8.61 -6.85
C GLU A 160 10.95 9.78 -6.72
N TYR A 161 12.05 9.72 -7.46
CA TYR A 161 12.98 10.83 -7.55
C TYR A 161 12.32 12.09 -8.10
N ARG A 162 12.45 13.18 -7.37
CA ARG A 162 12.03 14.53 -7.79
C ARG A 162 13.23 15.48 -7.75
N PRO A 163 13.37 16.40 -8.70
CA PRO A 163 14.45 17.41 -8.68
C PRO A 163 14.35 18.39 -7.51
N SER A 164 13.22 18.43 -6.80
CA SER A 164 12.97 19.30 -5.65
C SER A 164 13.54 18.73 -4.34
N THR A 165 13.48 19.51 -3.28
CA THR A 165 14.01 19.16 -1.95
C THR A 165 13.25 18.04 -1.23
N GLU A 166 12.03 17.74 -1.65
CA GLU A 166 11.21 16.68 -1.05
C GLU A 166 11.55 15.33 -1.65
N GLN A 167 12.46 14.61 -1.01
CA GLN A 167 12.87 13.26 -1.41
C GLN A 167 12.38 12.26 -0.38
N GLN A 168 11.61 11.28 -0.83
CA GLN A 168 11.09 10.17 -0.02
C GLN A 168 11.83 8.86 -0.34
N ASP A 169 13.18 8.89 -0.21
CA ASP A 169 14.04 7.72 -0.43
C ASP A 169 13.92 7.04 -1.81
N PRO A 170 14.05 7.77 -2.93
CA PRO A 170 13.86 7.19 -4.25
C PRO A 170 14.90 6.13 -4.59
N ILE A 171 14.48 5.08 -5.28
CA ILE A 171 15.37 4.05 -5.82
C ILE A 171 15.94 4.53 -7.15
N ARG A 172 17.24 4.89 -7.18
CA ARG A 172 17.91 5.49 -8.34
C ARG A 172 18.77 4.51 -9.15
N LYS A 173 19.06 3.34 -8.62
CA LYS A 173 19.88 2.31 -9.27
C LYS A 173 19.25 0.94 -9.10
N ASP A 174 19.71 -0.02 -9.87
CA ASP A 174 19.25 -1.41 -9.79
C ASP A 174 17.72 -1.58 -9.89
N THR A 175 17.05 -0.64 -10.58
CA THR A 175 15.59 -0.61 -10.73
C THR A 175 15.03 -1.91 -11.31
N LEU A 176 15.70 -2.49 -12.32
CA LEU A 176 15.29 -3.77 -12.90
C LEU A 176 15.45 -4.93 -11.91
N ALA A 177 16.56 -4.97 -11.15
CA ALA A 177 16.76 -6.00 -10.13
C ALA A 177 15.73 -5.91 -9.01
N ALA A 178 15.36 -4.68 -8.61
CA ALA A 178 14.30 -4.45 -7.63
C ALA A 178 12.92 -4.93 -8.13
N ASN A 179 12.58 -4.64 -9.39
CA ASN A 179 11.35 -5.15 -10.01
C ASN A 179 11.39 -6.68 -10.17
N ALA A 180 12.53 -7.25 -10.55
CA ALA A 180 12.72 -8.72 -10.60
C ALA A 180 12.46 -9.36 -9.23
N TYR A 181 12.94 -8.72 -8.14
CA TYR A 181 12.73 -9.21 -6.78
C TYR A 181 11.24 -9.31 -6.42
N ILE A 182 10.47 -8.25 -6.61
CA ILE A 182 9.03 -8.28 -6.29
C ILE A 182 8.24 -9.19 -7.24
N LEU A 183 8.61 -9.25 -8.52
CA LEU A 183 7.94 -10.10 -9.50
C LEU A 183 8.25 -11.60 -9.31
N ALA A 184 9.40 -11.93 -8.77
CA ALA A 184 9.77 -13.31 -8.41
C ALA A 184 9.27 -13.73 -7.01
N SER A 185 8.74 -12.81 -6.22
CA SER A 185 8.22 -13.07 -4.88
C SER A 185 6.72 -13.37 -4.90
N CYS A 186 6.20 -13.97 -3.82
CA CYS A 186 4.75 -14.04 -3.58
C CYS A 186 4.15 -12.64 -3.33
N GLY A 187 2.86 -12.57 -3.04
CA GLY A 187 2.13 -11.30 -2.96
C GLY A 187 1.66 -10.82 -4.33
N THR A 188 1.03 -9.67 -4.36
CA THR A 188 0.56 -9.01 -5.59
C THR A 188 1.54 -7.90 -5.97
N PRO A 189 2.37 -8.07 -7.00
CA PRO A 189 3.31 -7.04 -7.40
C PRO A 189 2.61 -5.87 -8.08
N CYS A 190 2.98 -4.65 -7.70
CA CYS A 190 2.55 -3.40 -8.32
C CYS A 190 3.75 -2.74 -8.99
N VAL A 191 3.79 -2.78 -10.31
CA VAL A 191 4.86 -2.17 -11.11
C VAL A 191 4.58 -0.68 -11.27
N PHE A 192 5.53 0.16 -10.89
CA PHE A 192 5.42 1.60 -11.06
C PHE A 192 5.43 1.99 -12.54
N TYR A 193 4.48 2.82 -12.97
CA TYR A 193 4.28 3.14 -14.37
C TYR A 193 5.52 3.74 -15.06
N LYS A 194 6.29 4.60 -14.38
CA LYS A 194 7.54 5.13 -14.93
C LYS A 194 8.62 4.06 -15.12
N HIS A 195 8.66 3.03 -14.28
CA HIS A 195 9.55 1.88 -14.50
C HIS A 195 9.12 1.08 -15.73
N TRP A 196 7.81 0.87 -15.89
CA TRP A 196 7.28 0.25 -17.10
C TRP A 196 7.63 1.05 -18.35
N GLN A 197 7.50 2.37 -18.33
CA GLN A 197 7.85 3.22 -19.48
C GLN A 197 9.36 3.17 -19.79
N ALA A 198 10.21 3.14 -18.77
CA ALA A 198 11.66 3.10 -18.94
C ALA A 198 12.17 1.72 -19.42
N TYR A 199 11.54 0.62 -18.99
CA TYR A 199 12.00 -0.75 -19.21
C TYR A 199 10.88 -1.69 -19.64
N PRO A 200 10.10 -1.37 -20.69
CA PRO A 200 8.87 -2.11 -21.01
C PRO A 200 9.15 -3.57 -21.40
N THR A 201 10.23 -3.82 -22.16
CA THR A 201 10.59 -5.16 -22.61
C THR A 201 11.02 -6.05 -21.46
N ASP A 202 11.92 -5.57 -20.61
CA ASP A 202 12.46 -6.33 -19.49
C ASP A 202 11.38 -6.65 -18.45
N ILE A 203 10.58 -5.67 -18.08
CA ILE A 203 9.49 -5.87 -17.12
C ILE A 203 8.44 -6.83 -17.69
N LYS A 204 8.09 -6.72 -18.97
CA LYS A 204 7.19 -7.66 -19.63
C LYS A 204 7.72 -9.09 -19.58
N MET A 205 9.01 -9.28 -19.83
CA MET A 205 9.64 -10.60 -19.72
C MET A 205 9.56 -11.15 -18.28
N MET A 206 9.81 -10.32 -17.27
CA MET A 206 9.69 -10.73 -15.86
C MET A 206 8.25 -11.10 -15.49
N ILE A 207 7.26 -10.35 -15.95
CA ILE A 207 5.83 -10.66 -15.75
C ILE A 207 5.49 -12.00 -16.41
N ASN A 208 5.93 -12.23 -17.63
CA ASN A 208 5.71 -13.49 -18.32
C ASN A 208 6.40 -14.66 -17.59
N ALA A 209 7.63 -14.48 -17.11
CA ALA A 209 8.33 -15.49 -16.32
C ALA A 209 7.56 -15.84 -15.04
N ARG A 210 7.02 -14.81 -14.32
CA ARG A 210 6.13 -15.03 -13.17
C ARG A 210 4.91 -15.88 -13.53
N HIS A 211 4.24 -15.58 -14.64
CA HIS A 211 3.07 -16.34 -15.10
C HIS A 211 3.42 -17.77 -15.47
N ILE A 212 4.51 -17.99 -16.21
CA ILE A 212 4.98 -19.33 -16.60
C ILE A 212 5.34 -20.15 -15.35
N ALA A 213 5.99 -19.53 -14.36
CA ALA A 213 6.33 -20.16 -13.10
C ALA A 213 5.13 -20.40 -12.18
N GLY A 214 3.95 -19.91 -12.51
CA GLY A 214 2.73 -20.06 -11.71
C GLY A 214 2.79 -19.34 -10.35
N ILE A 215 3.59 -18.27 -10.24
CA ILE A 215 3.74 -17.54 -8.98
C ILE A 215 2.47 -16.73 -8.70
N THR A 216 1.87 -16.96 -7.53
CA THR A 216 0.65 -16.29 -7.05
C THR A 216 0.93 -15.44 -5.82
N ASN A 217 -0.09 -14.77 -5.31
CA ASN A 217 0.01 -14.03 -4.05
C ASN A 217 0.15 -14.93 -2.82
N THR A 218 -0.17 -16.21 -2.95
CA THR A 218 -0.08 -17.20 -1.86
C THR A 218 1.08 -18.17 -2.00
N SER A 219 1.89 -18.07 -3.07
CA SER A 219 3.06 -18.92 -3.29
C SER A 219 4.01 -18.87 -2.09
N ASN A 220 4.69 -19.97 -1.84
CA ASN A 220 5.68 -20.05 -0.77
C ASN A 220 7.05 -19.61 -1.27
N THR A 221 7.39 -18.35 -1.11
CA THR A 221 8.73 -17.85 -1.46
C THR A 221 9.71 -18.13 -0.33
N THR A 222 10.76 -18.87 -0.64
CA THR A 222 11.90 -19.06 0.24
C THR A 222 12.99 -18.05 -0.16
N PHE A 223 13.26 -17.11 0.71
CA PHE A 223 14.34 -16.15 0.54
C PHE A 223 15.65 -16.83 0.91
N ASN A 224 16.12 -17.70 0.05
CA ASN A 224 17.40 -18.36 0.23
C ASN A 224 18.49 -17.49 -0.38
N VAL A 225 19.27 -17.13 0.43
CA VAL A 225 20.67 -16.89 0.41
C VAL A 225 21.41 -17.32 -0.87
N TYR A 226 21.99 -16.35 -1.56
CA TYR A 226 23.39 -16.09 -1.46
C TYR A 226 24.29 -17.03 -2.27
N VAL A 227 24.69 -16.53 -3.37
CA VAL A 227 25.89 -17.03 -4.05
C VAL A 227 26.81 -15.83 -4.28
N GLY A 228 27.75 -15.60 -3.38
CA GLY A 228 28.72 -14.49 -3.47
C GLY A 228 28.12 -13.11 -3.11
N SER A 229 28.94 -12.06 -3.18
CA SER A 229 28.58 -10.72 -2.68
C SER A 229 27.60 -9.93 -3.57
N GLN A 230 27.09 -10.50 -4.65
CA GLN A 230 26.32 -9.76 -5.67
C GLN A 230 25.06 -10.48 -6.16
N CYS A 231 24.69 -11.62 -5.60
CA CYS A 231 23.54 -12.39 -6.07
C CYS A 231 22.62 -12.79 -4.92
N ASN A 232 21.32 -12.64 -5.13
CA ASN A 232 20.27 -13.12 -4.22
C ASN A 232 19.44 -14.16 -4.97
N VAL A 233 19.23 -15.33 -4.37
CA VAL A 233 18.42 -16.39 -4.96
C VAL A 233 17.10 -16.51 -4.23
N LEU A 234 16.02 -16.35 -4.97
CA LEU A 234 14.66 -16.60 -4.53
C LEU A 234 14.21 -17.95 -5.08
N LYS A 235 13.58 -18.75 -4.22
CA LYS A 235 12.83 -19.94 -4.64
C LYS A 235 11.37 -19.71 -4.29
N THR A 236 10.54 -19.68 -5.27
CA THR A 236 9.09 -19.50 -5.12
C THR A 236 8.36 -20.69 -5.70
#